data_120db78865a3e6f98304f7376870a953
#
_entry.id   120db78865a3e6f98304f7376870a953
#
_cell.length_a   1.000
_cell.length_b   1.000
_cell.length_c   1.000
_cell.angle_alpha   90.00
_cell.angle_beta   90.00
_cell.angle_gamma   90.00
#
_symmetry.space_group_name_H-M   'P 1'
#
loop_
_entity.id
_entity.type
_entity.pdbx_description
1 polymer ?
#
loop_
_entity_poly.entity_id
_entity_poly.type
_entity_poly.pdbx_seq_one_letter_code
_entity_poly.pdbx_strand_id
1 'polypeptide(L)'
;MSELIQNVKASFEQVLGYAPSHIIQAPGRVNLIGEHTDYNDGFVLPCAINYQTVVAAAKREDNIVRVVSVDYGNAVDEFDITQAITFQQDKMWANYIRGVVKCLLARGYQFTGADISVSGNVPQGAGLSSSAALEVVIGQTFKVLFNLEISQAEIALNGQQAENEFVGCNCGIMDQMISAEGRENHAMLLDCRSLETEAVSMPEDMAVVIINSNKKRGLVDSEYNTRRQQCEEAARIFGVKALRDVTIEQFNEKVAELDEMVAKRARHVITEDDRTVEAAQALRAHDMKRMGELMAESHASMRDDFEITVKEIDTLVEIVKEVIGEQGGVRMTGGGFGGCIVALVPPALVDDVKAEVEAKYQAATGLKESIYVCQAQNGAGLVEVL
;
A
#
# COMPACT_ATOMS: atom_id res chain seq x y z
N MET A 1 -3.53 -23.30 -10.96
CA MET A 1 -2.42 -22.83 -10.10
C MET A 1 -1.84 -21.60 -10.77
N SER A 2 -1.67 -20.48 -10.07
CA SER A 2 -1.14 -19.26 -10.70
C SER A 2 0.30 -19.46 -11.17
N GLU A 3 0.70 -18.73 -12.20
CA GLU A 3 2.08 -18.76 -12.72
C GLU A 3 3.11 -18.41 -11.62
N LEU A 4 2.80 -17.45 -10.74
CA LEU A 4 3.64 -17.10 -9.60
C LEU A 4 3.91 -18.29 -8.67
N ILE A 5 2.89 -19.08 -8.34
CA ILE A 5 3.04 -20.26 -7.48
C ILE A 5 3.95 -21.30 -8.16
N GLN A 6 3.76 -21.52 -9.45
CA GLN A 6 4.63 -22.44 -10.20
C GLN A 6 6.09 -21.98 -10.21
N ASN A 7 6.31 -20.68 -10.42
CA ASN A 7 7.66 -20.10 -10.48
C ASN A 7 8.38 -20.19 -9.15
N VAL A 8 7.73 -19.88 -8.01
CA VAL A 8 8.39 -19.99 -6.71
C VAL A 8 8.68 -21.44 -6.32
N LYS A 9 7.78 -22.39 -6.66
CA LYS A 9 8.01 -23.84 -6.43
C LYS A 9 9.20 -24.33 -7.26
N ALA A 10 9.21 -24.05 -8.56
CA ALA A 10 10.27 -24.47 -9.46
C ALA A 10 11.63 -23.88 -9.06
N SER A 11 11.67 -22.60 -8.71
CA SER A 11 12.89 -21.93 -8.24
C SER A 11 13.38 -22.51 -6.92
N PHE A 12 12.47 -22.79 -5.98
CA PHE A 12 12.80 -23.43 -4.71
C PHE A 12 13.49 -24.78 -4.96
N GLU A 13 12.86 -25.67 -5.75
CA GLU A 13 13.41 -26.99 -6.05
C GLU A 13 14.74 -26.92 -6.82
N GLN A 14 14.83 -26.03 -7.80
CA GLN A 14 16.02 -25.87 -8.63
C GLN A 14 17.24 -25.40 -7.83
N VAL A 15 17.05 -24.43 -6.93
CA VAL A 15 18.16 -23.79 -6.22
C VAL A 15 18.49 -24.51 -4.91
N LEU A 16 17.47 -24.99 -4.20
CA LEU A 16 17.61 -25.56 -2.86
C LEU A 16 17.67 -27.10 -2.86
N GLY A 17 17.24 -27.74 -3.95
CA GLY A 17 17.44 -29.18 -4.19
C GLY A 17 16.42 -30.11 -3.56
N TYR A 18 15.31 -29.57 -3.01
CA TYR A 18 14.18 -30.34 -2.44
C TYR A 18 12.87 -29.54 -2.57
N ALA A 19 11.73 -30.19 -2.30
CA ALA A 19 10.42 -29.55 -2.44
C ALA A 19 10.09 -28.65 -1.24
N PRO A 20 9.41 -27.51 -1.45
CA PRO A 20 8.90 -26.70 -0.36
C PRO A 20 7.75 -27.43 0.36
N SER A 21 7.43 -27.00 1.57
CA SER A 21 6.32 -27.55 2.36
C SER A 21 5.07 -26.68 2.39
N HIS A 22 5.21 -25.37 2.13
CA HIS A 22 4.11 -24.40 2.24
C HIS A 22 4.18 -23.35 1.14
N ILE A 23 3.00 -22.90 0.71
CA ILE A 23 2.84 -21.72 -0.15
C ILE A 23 2.07 -20.66 0.62
N ILE A 24 2.64 -19.47 0.71
CA ILE A 24 2.09 -18.31 1.41
C ILE A 24 1.99 -17.14 0.44
N GLN A 25 1.02 -16.26 0.62
CA GLN A 25 0.87 -15.06 -0.20
C GLN A 25 0.49 -13.84 0.64
N ALA A 26 0.79 -12.65 0.13
CA ALA A 26 0.29 -11.38 0.61
C ALA A 26 0.04 -10.42 -0.55
N PRO A 27 -1.08 -9.69 -0.55
CA PRO A 27 -1.45 -8.77 -1.63
C PRO A 27 -0.74 -7.42 -1.52
N GLY A 28 -0.61 -6.74 -2.67
CA GLY A 28 -0.47 -5.30 -2.70
C GLY A 28 -1.80 -4.61 -2.38
N ARG A 29 -1.81 -3.28 -2.45
CA ARG A 29 -3.01 -2.49 -2.12
C ARG A 29 -3.17 -1.27 -3.04
N VAL A 30 -4.40 -0.77 -3.11
CA VAL A 30 -4.70 0.58 -3.56
C VAL A 30 -5.47 1.31 -2.45
N ASN A 31 -5.23 2.61 -2.29
CA ASN A 31 -6.00 3.43 -1.35
C ASN A 31 -7.11 4.15 -2.11
N LEU A 32 -8.37 3.92 -1.73
CA LEU A 32 -9.52 4.54 -2.39
C LEU A 32 -9.64 6.03 -2.03
N ILE A 33 -9.38 6.39 -0.77
CA ILE A 33 -9.36 7.75 -0.24
C ILE A 33 -8.66 7.77 1.12
N GLY A 34 -8.22 8.94 1.58
CA GLY A 34 -7.45 9.09 2.82
C GLY A 34 -5.95 9.08 2.55
N GLU A 35 -5.47 10.00 1.68
CA GLU A 35 -4.05 10.13 1.40
C GLU A 35 -3.36 11.04 2.40
N HIS A 36 -2.18 10.61 2.88
CA HIS A 36 -1.37 11.33 3.85
C HIS A 36 -2.02 11.58 5.21
N THR A 37 -3.04 10.80 5.54
CA THR A 37 -3.73 10.86 6.84
C THR A 37 -3.21 9.85 7.84
N ASP A 38 -2.58 8.76 7.41
CA ASP A 38 -2.11 7.67 8.26
C ASP A 38 -1.06 8.10 9.30
N TYR A 39 -0.06 8.87 8.91
CA TYR A 39 0.95 9.40 9.84
C TYR A 39 0.46 10.64 10.64
N ASN A 40 -0.77 11.08 10.41
CA ASN A 40 -1.49 12.11 11.16
C ASN A 40 -2.53 11.51 12.13
N ASP A 41 -2.41 10.24 12.48
CA ASP A 41 -3.37 9.48 13.30
C ASP A 41 -4.79 9.45 12.72
N GLY A 42 -4.96 9.69 11.41
CA GLY A 42 -6.24 9.79 10.73
C GLY A 42 -6.81 8.46 10.25
N PHE A 43 -7.78 8.55 9.33
CA PHE A 43 -8.42 7.41 8.70
C PHE A 43 -7.93 7.20 7.27
N VAL A 44 -7.90 5.93 6.84
CA VAL A 44 -7.63 5.51 5.46
C VAL A 44 -8.66 4.48 5.02
N LEU A 45 -8.89 4.38 3.71
CA LEU A 45 -9.86 3.44 3.14
C LEU A 45 -9.25 2.64 1.97
N PRO A 46 -8.23 1.81 2.23
CA PRO A 46 -7.62 0.97 1.21
C PRO A 46 -8.41 -0.30 0.94
N CYS A 47 -8.10 -0.96 -0.19
CA CYS A 47 -8.43 -2.35 -0.41
C CYS A 47 -7.20 -3.12 -0.89
N ALA A 48 -7.12 -4.40 -0.52
CA ALA A 48 -6.14 -5.33 -1.07
C ALA A 48 -6.51 -5.64 -2.52
N ILE A 49 -5.50 -5.88 -3.37
CA ILE A 49 -5.71 -6.12 -4.80
C ILE A 49 -5.24 -7.51 -5.21
N ASN A 50 -5.65 -7.96 -6.40
CA ASN A 50 -5.28 -9.27 -6.95
C ASN A 50 -3.87 -9.32 -7.59
N TYR A 51 -2.99 -8.41 -7.19
CA TYR A 51 -1.55 -8.46 -7.40
C TYR A 51 -0.87 -8.73 -6.07
N GLN A 52 0.09 -9.66 -6.04
CA GLN A 52 0.57 -10.22 -4.78
C GLN A 52 2.03 -10.63 -4.83
N THR A 53 2.60 -10.85 -3.66
CA THR A 53 3.87 -11.54 -3.44
C THR A 53 3.57 -12.93 -2.93
N VAL A 54 4.22 -13.94 -3.51
CA VAL A 54 4.07 -15.36 -3.19
C VAL A 54 5.39 -15.91 -2.71
N VAL A 55 5.32 -16.76 -1.71
CA VAL A 55 6.45 -17.47 -1.10
C VAL A 55 6.21 -18.95 -1.13
N ALA A 56 7.21 -19.72 -1.58
CA ALA A 56 7.35 -21.13 -1.29
C ALA A 56 8.38 -21.30 -0.17
N ALA A 57 8.05 -22.05 0.88
CA ALA A 57 8.89 -22.11 2.08
C ALA A 57 8.95 -23.51 2.69
N ALA A 58 10.04 -23.76 3.41
CA ALA A 58 10.23 -24.93 4.26
C ALA A 58 11.04 -24.54 5.52
N LYS A 59 10.67 -25.15 6.65
CA LYS A 59 11.40 -25.03 7.91
C LYS A 59 12.75 -25.72 7.83
N ARG A 60 13.77 -25.13 8.45
CA ARG A 60 15.10 -25.73 8.65
C ARG A 60 15.31 -26.09 10.12
N GLU A 61 16.19 -27.05 10.38
CA GLU A 61 16.58 -27.46 11.73
C GLU A 61 17.74 -26.61 12.30
N ASP A 62 18.48 -25.92 11.43
CA ASP A 62 19.54 -24.97 11.81
C ASP A 62 19.01 -23.54 11.95
N ASN A 63 19.88 -22.57 12.17
CA ASN A 63 19.54 -21.17 12.38
C ASN A 63 19.75 -20.30 11.12
N ILE A 64 19.81 -20.89 9.94
CA ILE A 64 20.05 -20.18 8.69
C ILE A 64 18.72 -19.83 8.01
N VAL A 65 18.53 -18.57 7.69
CA VAL A 65 17.48 -18.12 6.77
C VAL A 65 18.12 -17.92 5.41
N ARG A 66 17.64 -18.68 4.42
CA ARG A 66 18.12 -18.60 3.03
C ARG A 66 16.96 -18.27 2.12
N VAL A 67 17.11 -17.20 1.34
CA VAL A 67 16.08 -16.67 0.47
C VAL A 67 16.55 -16.63 -0.96
N VAL A 68 15.73 -17.16 -1.86
CA VAL A 68 15.92 -17.12 -3.31
C VAL A 68 14.92 -16.12 -3.89
N SER A 69 15.39 -15.09 -4.56
CA SER A 69 14.52 -14.13 -5.24
C SER A 69 14.44 -14.48 -6.74
N VAL A 70 13.26 -14.96 -7.14
CA VAL A 70 12.99 -15.33 -8.54
C VAL A 70 13.10 -14.11 -9.46
N ASP A 71 12.55 -12.97 -9.02
CA ASP A 71 12.49 -11.74 -9.81
C ASP A 71 13.86 -11.09 -10.06
N TYR A 72 14.86 -11.50 -9.29
CA TYR A 72 16.27 -11.09 -9.45
C TYR A 72 17.14 -12.24 -9.96
N GLY A 73 16.60 -13.08 -10.85
CA GLY A 73 17.35 -14.16 -11.50
C GLY A 73 17.82 -15.26 -10.55
N ASN A 74 16.99 -15.60 -9.57
CA ASN A 74 17.30 -16.56 -8.50
C ASN A 74 18.50 -16.14 -7.63
N ALA A 75 18.70 -14.84 -7.45
CA ALA A 75 19.68 -14.32 -6.51
C ALA A 75 19.40 -14.84 -5.09
N VAL A 76 20.45 -15.25 -4.40
CA VAL A 76 20.34 -15.83 -3.05
C VAL A 76 20.86 -14.85 -2.02
N ASP A 77 20.13 -14.73 -0.91
CA ASP A 77 20.58 -14.09 0.32
C ASP A 77 20.52 -15.10 1.47
N GLU A 78 21.52 -15.08 2.35
CA GLU A 78 21.63 -16.00 3.48
C GLU A 78 22.14 -15.28 4.71
N PHE A 79 21.56 -15.58 5.87
CA PHE A 79 22.00 -15.04 7.15
C PHE A 79 21.65 -15.96 8.32
N ASP A 80 22.47 -15.90 9.37
CA ASP A 80 22.28 -16.65 10.61
C ASP A 80 21.51 -15.79 11.63
N ILE A 81 20.37 -16.27 12.10
CA ILE A 81 19.51 -15.56 13.06
C ILE A 81 20.09 -15.48 14.47
N THR A 82 21.16 -16.23 14.78
CA THR A 82 21.88 -16.14 16.05
C THR A 82 22.96 -15.05 16.03
N GLN A 83 23.25 -14.50 14.89
CA GLN A 83 24.23 -13.44 14.67
C GLN A 83 23.53 -12.08 14.44
N ALA A 84 24.30 -11.00 14.41
CA ALA A 84 23.77 -9.69 14.06
C ALA A 84 23.28 -9.68 12.60
N ILE A 85 21.99 -9.39 12.41
CA ILE A 85 21.41 -9.23 11.07
C ILE A 85 21.75 -7.83 10.57
N THR A 86 22.55 -7.78 9.49
CA THR A 86 23.10 -6.54 8.94
C THR A 86 22.43 -6.15 7.61
N PHE A 87 22.42 -4.86 7.33
CA PHE A 87 21.94 -4.30 6.07
C PHE A 87 22.86 -4.69 4.91
N GLN A 88 22.30 -5.02 3.76
CA GLN A 88 23.01 -5.41 2.53
C GLN A 88 22.94 -4.29 1.50
N GLN A 89 24.07 -3.66 1.18
CA GLN A 89 24.14 -2.57 0.21
C GLN A 89 23.84 -3.02 -1.23
N ASP A 90 24.28 -4.21 -1.58
CA ASP A 90 24.19 -4.73 -2.95
C ASP A 90 22.92 -5.56 -3.21
N LYS A 91 22.08 -5.78 -2.18
CA LYS A 91 20.86 -6.59 -2.26
C LYS A 91 19.71 -5.89 -1.52
N MET A 92 19.27 -4.76 -2.06
CA MET A 92 18.22 -3.96 -1.42
C MET A 92 16.94 -4.76 -1.11
N TRP A 93 16.53 -5.65 -2.02
CA TRP A 93 15.36 -6.50 -1.82
C TRP A 93 15.46 -7.40 -0.57
N ALA A 94 16.66 -7.87 -0.24
CA ALA A 94 16.89 -8.72 0.91
C ALA A 94 16.69 -8.00 2.25
N ASN A 95 16.87 -6.68 2.28
CA ASN A 95 16.76 -5.90 3.51
C ASN A 95 15.34 -5.86 4.08
N TYR A 96 14.31 -5.94 3.24
CA TYR A 96 12.93 -6.07 3.69
C TYR A 96 12.74 -7.37 4.48
N ILE A 97 13.31 -8.46 3.99
CA ILE A 97 13.23 -9.79 4.62
C ILE A 97 14.06 -9.85 5.89
N ARG A 98 15.31 -9.38 5.83
CA ARG A 98 16.21 -9.29 6.98
C ARG A 98 15.62 -8.42 8.10
N GLY A 99 15.02 -7.29 7.74
CA GLY A 99 14.35 -6.38 8.67
C GLY A 99 13.17 -7.06 9.37
N VAL A 100 12.30 -7.74 8.63
CA VAL A 100 11.15 -8.48 9.19
C VAL A 100 11.60 -9.54 10.18
N VAL A 101 12.57 -10.37 9.82
CA VAL A 101 13.10 -11.43 10.71
C VAL A 101 13.75 -10.83 11.95
N LYS A 102 14.55 -9.78 11.80
CA LYS A 102 15.17 -9.07 12.92
C LYS A 102 14.13 -8.51 13.90
N CYS A 103 13.07 -7.91 13.38
CA CYS A 103 12.01 -7.34 14.21
C CYS A 103 11.18 -8.42 14.94
N LEU A 104 10.92 -9.58 14.29
CA LEU A 104 10.26 -10.72 14.93
C LEU A 104 11.10 -11.24 16.13
N LEU A 105 12.40 -11.39 15.95
CA LEU A 105 13.31 -11.79 17.03
C LEU A 105 13.33 -10.75 18.17
N ALA A 106 13.38 -9.46 17.82
CA ALA A 106 13.35 -8.38 18.81
C ALA A 106 12.04 -8.33 19.62
N ARG A 107 10.93 -8.79 19.05
CA ARG A 107 9.62 -8.97 19.73
C ARG A 107 9.58 -10.21 20.62
N GLY A 108 10.62 -11.04 20.61
CA GLY A 108 10.73 -12.23 21.48
C GLY A 108 10.19 -13.52 20.84
N TYR A 109 9.79 -13.51 19.58
CA TYR A 109 9.39 -14.74 18.88
C TYR A 109 10.60 -15.66 18.68
N GLN A 110 10.37 -16.96 18.87
CA GLN A 110 11.41 -17.98 18.76
C GLN A 110 11.12 -18.91 17.58
N PHE A 111 12.10 -19.09 16.75
CA PHE A 111 12.04 -19.96 15.58
C PHE A 111 13.46 -20.39 15.14
N THR A 112 13.55 -21.37 14.28
CA THR A 112 14.79 -21.79 13.63
C THR A 112 14.90 -21.18 12.23
N GLY A 113 15.83 -21.63 11.42
CA GLY A 113 15.99 -21.17 10.05
C GLY A 113 14.86 -21.58 9.12
N ALA A 114 14.85 -20.99 7.96
CA ALA A 114 13.90 -21.29 6.89
C ALA A 114 14.55 -21.16 5.51
N ASP A 115 14.15 -22.01 4.59
CA ASP A 115 14.40 -21.86 3.16
C ASP A 115 13.17 -21.25 2.49
N ILE A 116 13.38 -20.22 1.69
CA ILE A 116 12.33 -19.39 1.09
C ILE A 116 12.66 -19.12 -0.37
N SER A 117 11.69 -19.28 -1.25
CA SER A 117 11.70 -18.72 -2.61
C SER A 117 10.58 -17.72 -2.75
N VAL A 118 10.86 -16.53 -3.27
CA VAL A 118 9.90 -15.42 -3.35
C VAL A 118 9.81 -14.83 -4.74
N SER A 119 8.59 -14.49 -5.17
CA SER A 119 8.29 -13.74 -6.39
C SER A 119 7.01 -12.91 -6.22
N GLY A 120 6.91 -11.81 -6.95
CA GLY A 120 5.75 -10.93 -6.90
C GLY A 120 5.37 -10.36 -8.26
N ASN A 121 4.08 -10.07 -8.42
CA ASN A 121 3.55 -9.34 -9.58
C ASN A 121 2.95 -7.97 -9.22
N VAL A 122 3.11 -7.53 -7.98
CA VAL A 122 2.74 -6.16 -7.60
C VAL A 122 3.64 -5.18 -8.37
N PRO A 123 3.08 -4.29 -9.20
CA PRO A 123 3.88 -3.38 -10.01
C PRO A 123 4.79 -2.50 -9.16
N GLN A 124 6.11 -2.66 -9.36
CA GLN A 124 7.11 -1.92 -8.60
C GLN A 124 7.13 -0.44 -9.02
N GLY A 125 7.31 0.45 -8.05
CA GLY A 125 7.37 1.90 -8.30
C GLY A 125 6.04 2.54 -8.69
N ALA A 126 4.96 1.76 -8.80
CA ALA A 126 3.62 2.25 -9.12
C ALA A 126 2.86 2.82 -7.91
N GLY A 127 3.37 2.62 -6.69
CA GLY A 127 2.68 3.04 -5.47
C GLY A 127 1.58 2.06 -5.03
N LEU A 128 1.70 0.78 -5.39
CA LEU A 128 0.76 -0.30 -5.06
C LEU A 128 1.28 -1.21 -3.94
N SER A 129 2.31 -0.76 -3.21
CA SER A 129 2.85 -1.37 -1.99
C SER A 129 3.45 -2.76 -2.16
N SER A 130 4.35 -2.90 -3.13
CA SER A 130 5.15 -4.13 -3.28
C SER A 130 6.04 -4.40 -2.07
N SER A 131 6.56 -3.37 -1.39
CA SER A 131 7.36 -3.50 -0.18
C SER A 131 6.54 -4.10 0.97
N ALA A 132 5.37 -3.55 1.26
CA ALA A 132 4.50 -4.05 2.31
C ALA A 132 4.02 -5.49 2.05
N ALA A 133 3.70 -5.83 0.80
CA ALA A 133 3.36 -7.20 0.42
C ALA A 133 4.51 -8.17 0.72
N LEU A 134 5.76 -7.77 0.44
CA LEU A 134 6.95 -8.57 0.76
C LEU A 134 7.15 -8.72 2.27
N GLU A 135 7.05 -7.64 3.02
CA GLU A 135 7.21 -7.65 4.49
C GLU A 135 6.16 -8.54 5.16
N VAL A 136 4.90 -8.36 4.77
CA VAL A 136 3.78 -9.09 5.34
C VAL A 136 3.81 -10.57 4.96
N VAL A 137 4.16 -10.94 3.72
CA VAL A 137 4.27 -12.35 3.34
C VAL A 137 5.38 -13.06 4.11
N ILE A 138 6.47 -12.38 4.41
CA ILE A 138 7.55 -12.97 5.23
C ILE A 138 7.09 -13.15 6.69
N GLY A 139 6.46 -12.14 7.30
CA GLY A 139 5.86 -12.29 8.64
C GLY A 139 4.87 -13.44 8.71
N GLN A 140 4.00 -13.55 7.72
CA GLN A 140 3.03 -14.64 7.60
C GLN A 140 3.72 -16.00 7.38
N THR A 141 4.81 -16.04 6.64
CA THR A 141 5.60 -17.26 6.42
C THR A 141 6.15 -17.81 7.74
N PHE A 142 6.77 -16.97 8.56
CA PHE A 142 7.28 -17.38 9.86
C PHE A 142 6.16 -17.78 10.82
N LYS A 143 5.02 -17.05 10.81
CA LYS A 143 3.82 -17.46 11.56
C LYS A 143 3.40 -18.89 11.22
N VAL A 144 3.28 -19.19 9.94
CA VAL A 144 2.81 -20.51 9.47
C VAL A 144 3.84 -21.60 9.75
N LEU A 145 5.11 -21.40 9.39
CA LEU A 145 6.15 -22.42 9.54
C LEU A 145 6.40 -22.80 11.00
N PHE A 146 6.31 -21.85 11.92
CA PHE A 146 6.69 -22.04 13.33
C PHE A 146 5.52 -21.98 14.30
N ASN A 147 4.28 -21.89 13.78
CA ASN A 147 3.05 -21.78 14.57
C ASN A 147 3.14 -20.64 15.61
N LEU A 148 3.60 -19.47 15.19
CA LEU A 148 3.76 -18.33 16.09
C LEU A 148 2.38 -17.76 16.46
N GLU A 149 2.19 -17.48 17.74
CA GLU A 149 1.01 -16.78 18.25
C GLU A 149 1.17 -15.26 18.01
N ILE A 150 1.07 -14.88 16.75
CA ILE A 150 1.14 -13.49 16.28
C ILE A 150 -0.13 -13.16 15.51
N SER A 151 -0.76 -12.02 15.82
CA SER A 151 -1.93 -11.55 15.09
C SER A 151 -1.56 -10.94 13.73
N GLN A 152 -2.54 -10.76 12.84
CA GLN A 152 -2.30 -10.09 11.55
C GLN A 152 -1.90 -8.63 11.74
N ALA A 153 -2.51 -7.94 12.71
CA ALA A 153 -2.12 -6.57 13.08
C ALA A 153 -0.65 -6.49 13.57
N GLU A 154 -0.20 -7.46 14.36
CA GLU A 154 1.20 -7.52 14.81
C GLU A 154 2.17 -7.84 13.67
N ILE A 155 1.77 -8.67 12.68
CA ILE A 155 2.55 -8.88 11.45
C ILE A 155 2.69 -7.56 10.69
N ALA A 156 1.61 -6.78 10.57
CA ALA A 156 1.64 -5.47 9.92
C ALA A 156 2.56 -4.48 10.66
N LEU A 157 2.45 -4.39 11.97
CA LEU A 157 3.31 -3.54 12.81
C LEU A 157 4.79 -3.96 12.72
N ASN A 158 5.06 -5.26 12.66
CA ASN A 158 6.42 -5.79 12.48
C ASN A 158 7.00 -5.40 11.11
N GLY A 159 6.19 -5.49 10.05
CA GLY A 159 6.58 -5.05 8.70
C GLY A 159 6.88 -3.55 8.65
N GLN A 160 5.99 -2.72 9.20
CA GLN A 160 6.21 -1.27 9.29
C GLN A 160 7.49 -0.94 10.07
N GLN A 161 7.74 -1.59 11.19
CA GLN A 161 8.95 -1.40 11.97
C GLN A 161 10.20 -1.78 11.16
N ALA A 162 10.16 -2.86 10.42
CA ALA A 162 11.25 -3.28 9.54
C ALA A 162 11.52 -2.23 8.44
N GLU A 163 10.48 -1.71 7.81
CA GLU A 163 10.61 -0.67 6.79
C GLU A 163 11.19 0.63 7.36
N ASN A 164 10.70 1.08 8.50
CA ASN A 164 11.13 2.33 9.14
C ASN A 164 12.55 2.25 9.72
N GLU A 165 12.85 1.20 10.48
CA GLU A 165 14.07 1.13 11.29
C GLU A 165 15.23 0.40 10.59
N PHE A 166 14.94 -0.55 9.69
CA PHE A 166 15.95 -1.34 9.02
C PHE A 166 16.18 -0.91 7.57
N VAL A 167 15.11 -0.73 6.80
CA VAL A 167 15.21 -0.27 5.40
C VAL A 167 15.42 1.24 5.33
N GLY A 168 14.82 2.00 6.25
CA GLY A 168 15.01 3.45 6.38
C GLY A 168 13.94 4.29 5.67
N CYS A 169 12.78 3.71 5.33
CA CYS A 169 11.63 4.43 4.79
C CYS A 169 10.60 4.71 5.89
N ASN A 170 10.30 5.98 6.13
CA ASN A 170 9.46 6.43 7.26
C ASN A 170 7.97 6.40 6.92
N CYS A 171 7.42 5.23 6.61
CA CYS A 171 6.03 5.03 6.19
C CYS A 171 5.04 5.02 7.37
N GLY A 172 3.73 5.23 7.07
CA GLY A 172 2.62 4.94 7.97
C GLY A 172 2.28 3.44 8.00
N ILE A 173 1.18 3.08 8.68
CA ILE A 173 0.80 1.66 8.89
C ILE A 173 -0.15 1.11 7.82
N MET A 174 -0.77 1.96 7.01
CA MET A 174 -1.84 1.59 6.08
C MET A 174 -1.47 0.38 5.21
N ASP A 175 -0.31 0.43 4.57
CA ASP A 175 0.09 -0.52 3.53
C ASP A 175 0.23 -1.94 4.10
N GLN A 176 0.90 -2.07 5.23
CA GLN A 176 1.09 -3.35 5.89
C GLN A 176 -0.22 -3.87 6.49
N MET A 177 -1.05 -2.99 7.05
CA MET A 177 -2.31 -3.41 7.67
C MET A 177 -3.28 -3.99 6.65
N ILE A 178 -3.49 -3.30 5.51
CA ILE A 178 -4.38 -3.84 4.47
C ILE A 178 -3.81 -5.07 3.78
N SER A 179 -2.49 -5.17 3.61
CA SER A 179 -1.85 -6.39 3.09
C SER A 179 -2.04 -7.58 4.03
N ALA A 180 -2.04 -7.35 5.35
CA ALA A 180 -2.22 -8.40 6.35
C ALA A 180 -3.70 -8.79 6.57
N GLU A 181 -4.61 -7.83 6.66
CA GLU A 181 -6.00 -8.01 7.10
C GLU A 181 -7.06 -7.75 6.01
N GLY A 182 -6.66 -7.54 4.77
CA GLY A 182 -7.59 -7.35 3.66
C GLY A 182 -8.67 -8.44 3.60
N ARG A 183 -9.85 -8.07 3.10
CA ARG A 183 -10.98 -8.98 2.94
C ARG A 183 -11.53 -8.88 1.52
N GLU A 184 -11.79 -10.03 0.93
CA GLU A 184 -12.39 -10.12 -0.40
C GLU A 184 -13.69 -9.32 -0.49
N ASN A 185 -13.86 -8.57 -1.59
CA ASN A 185 -15.00 -7.69 -1.85
C ASN A 185 -15.22 -6.57 -0.80
N HIS A 186 -14.19 -6.23 -0.03
CA HIS A 186 -14.27 -5.15 0.96
C HIS A 186 -13.08 -4.20 0.86
N ALA A 187 -13.36 -2.92 1.08
CA ALA A 187 -12.37 -1.97 1.53
C ALA A 187 -12.22 -2.07 3.06
N MET A 188 -11.18 -1.49 3.61
CA MET A 188 -10.93 -1.42 5.04
C MET A 188 -10.95 0.03 5.49
N LEU A 189 -11.87 0.41 6.37
CA LEU A 189 -11.74 1.65 7.11
C LEU A 189 -10.81 1.39 8.30
N LEU A 190 -9.62 1.97 8.26
CA LEU A 190 -8.61 1.84 9.30
C LEU A 190 -8.49 3.16 10.06
N ASP A 191 -8.68 3.10 11.38
CA ASP A 191 -8.26 4.15 12.30
C ASP A 191 -6.76 3.99 12.60
N CYS A 192 -5.93 4.87 12.07
CA CYS A 192 -4.47 4.73 12.20
C CYS A 192 -3.95 5.06 13.61
N ARG A 193 -4.79 5.59 14.50
CA ARG A 193 -4.43 5.81 15.91
C ARG A 193 -4.68 4.58 16.79
N SER A 194 -5.91 4.06 16.72
CA SER A 194 -6.32 2.90 17.54
C SER A 194 -5.96 1.57 16.90
N LEU A 195 -5.69 1.55 15.60
CA LEU A 195 -5.51 0.38 14.75
C LEU A 195 -6.78 -0.47 14.62
N GLU A 196 -7.94 0.08 14.97
CA GLU A 196 -9.22 -0.55 14.73
C GLU A 196 -9.52 -0.58 13.24
N THR A 197 -9.98 -1.73 12.75
CA THR A 197 -10.33 -1.94 11.35
C THR A 197 -11.81 -2.29 11.22
N GLU A 198 -12.42 -1.79 10.16
CA GLU A 198 -13.79 -2.11 9.80
C GLU A 198 -13.85 -2.49 8.31
N ALA A 199 -14.42 -3.66 8.02
CA ALA A 199 -14.66 -4.09 6.65
C ALA A 199 -15.85 -3.31 6.06
N VAL A 200 -15.61 -2.64 4.93
CA VAL A 200 -16.61 -1.85 4.20
C VAL A 200 -16.90 -2.55 2.88
N SER A 201 -18.13 -3.03 2.69
CA SER A 201 -18.51 -3.75 1.47
C SER A 201 -18.30 -2.87 0.22
N MET A 202 -17.61 -3.43 -0.75
CA MET A 202 -17.49 -2.85 -2.08
C MET A 202 -18.70 -3.21 -2.92
N PRO A 203 -19.27 -2.29 -3.72
CA PRO A 203 -20.33 -2.63 -4.65
C PRO A 203 -19.88 -3.66 -5.67
N GLU A 204 -20.66 -4.71 -5.88
CA GLU A 204 -20.36 -5.78 -6.86
C GLU A 204 -20.38 -5.29 -8.31
N ASP A 205 -21.10 -4.20 -8.56
CA ASP A 205 -21.25 -3.54 -9.86
C ASP A 205 -20.21 -2.43 -10.10
N MET A 206 -19.09 -2.45 -9.38
CA MET A 206 -17.99 -1.51 -9.55
C MET A 206 -16.65 -2.25 -9.66
N ALA A 207 -15.91 -1.94 -10.73
CA ALA A 207 -14.53 -2.36 -10.89
C ALA A 207 -13.57 -1.34 -10.27
N VAL A 208 -12.48 -1.82 -9.71
CA VAL A 208 -11.35 -0.97 -9.27
C VAL A 208 -10.35 -0.89 -10.41
N VAL A 209 -10.28 0.25 -11.07
CA VAL A 209 -9.35 0.47 -12.19
C VAL A 209 -8.18 1.33 -11.71
N ILE A 210 -6.98 0.79 -11.83
CA ILE A 210 -5.75 1.48 -11.47
C ILE A 210 -5.00 1.81 -12.76
N ILE A 211 -4.60 3.06 -12.93
CA ILE A 211 -3.85 3.49 -14.10
C ILE A 211 -2.54 4.13 -13.65
N ASN A 212 -1.43 3.48 -14.01
CA ASN A 212 -0.10 4.00 -13.76
C ASN A 212 0.26 5.00 -14.86
N SER A 213 0.59 6.22 -14.46
CA SER A 213 1.04 7.28 -15.37
C SER A 213 2.39 6.97 -16.02
N ASN A 214 3.16 6.02 -15.45
CA ASN A 214 4.55 5.72 -15.80
C ASN A 214 5.47 6.96 -15.75
N LYS A 215 5.02 8.02 -15.06
CA LYS A 215 5.87 9.16 -14.71
C LYS A 215 6.87 8.69 -13.66
N LYS A 216 8.15 8.78 -14.00
CA LYS A 216 9.23 8.50 -13.04
C LYS A 216 9.11 9.46 -11.86
N ARG A 217 9.03 8.91 -10.68
CA ARG A 217 9.04 9.67 -9.43
C ARG A 217 10.45 10.21 -9.22
N GLY A 218 10.58 11.52 -9.13
CA GLY A 218 11.81 12.19 -8.78
C GLY A 218 12.09 12.09 -7.27
N LEU A 219 12.23 13.20 -6.60
CA LEU A 219 12.57 13.33 -5.16
C LEU A 219 11.41 12.93 -4.20
N VAL A 220 10.72 11.79 -4.45
CA VAL A 220 9.50 11.39 -3.70
C VAL A 220 9.77 11.28 -2.21
N ASP A 221 10.84 10.60 -1.81
CA ASP A 221 11.13 10.36 -0.40
C ASP A 221 11.40 11.66 0.36
N SER A 222 12.14 12.59 -0.25
CA SER A 222 12.41 13.89 0.35
C SER A 222 11.14 14.76 0.45
N GLU A 223 10.32 14.77 -0.60
CA GLU A 223 9.07 15.52 -0.61
C GLU A 223 8.03 14.94 0.35
N TYR A 224 7.96 13.60 0.44
CA TYR A 224 7.11 12.92 1.43
C TYR A 224 7.49 13.31 2.86
N ASN A 225 8.78 13.26 3.19
CA ASN A 225 9.27 13.68 4.50
C ASN A 225 8.99 15.17 4.78
N THR A 226 9.12 16.03 3.77
CA THR A 226 8.78 17.46 3.88
C THR A 226 7.30 17.65 4.23
N ARG A 227 6.39 16.94 3.56
CA ARG A 227 4.95 16.98 3.86
C ARG A 227 4.65 16.55 5.28
N ARG A 228 5.29 15.47 5.73
CA ARG A 228 5.16 14.98 7.11
C ARG A 228 5.62 16.04 8.13
N GLN A 229 6.78 16.65 7.92
CA GLN A 229 7.30 17.70 8.80
C GLN A 229 6.36 18.92 8.84
N GLN A 230 5.78 19.32 7.72
CA GLN A 230 4.81 20.41 7.66
C GLN A 230 3.52 20.08 8.43
N CYS A 231 3.05 18.85 8.39
CA CYS A 231 1.93 18.39 9.21
C CYS A 231 2.26 18.40 10.71
N GLU A 232 3.45 17.93 11.09
CA GLU A 232 3.93 17.94 12.47
C GLU A 232 4.06 19.37 13.02
N GLU A 233 4.54 20.31 12.19
CA GLU A 233 4.60 21.72 12.53
C GLU A 233 3.21 22.32 12.78
N ALA A 234 2.23 22.00 11.90
CA ALA A 234 0.86 22.43 12.10
C ALA A 234 0.28 21.88 13.41
N ALA A 235 0.45 20.59 13.69
CA ALA A 235 -0.03 19.98 14.92
C ALA A 235 0.59 20.64 16.17
N ARG A 236 1.88 20.99 16.11
CA ARG A 236 2.58 21.73 17.17
C ARG A 236 1.96 23.10 17.42
N ILE A 237 1.64 23.84 16.37
CA ILE A 237 1.01 25.18 16.46
C ILE A 237 -0.39 25.08 17.06
N PHE A 238 -1.17 24.06 16.68
CA PHE A 238 -2.48 23.79 17.29
C PHE A 238 -2.40 23.25 18.71
N GLY A 239 -1.22 22.83 19.19
CA GLY A 239 -1.03 22.25 20.52
C GLY A 239 -1.66 20.86 20.66
N VAL A 240 -1.73 20.10 19.58
CA VAL A 240 -2.29 18.75 19.51
C VAL A 240 -1.21 17.72 19.17
N LYS A 241 -1.50 16.44 19.43
CA LYS A 241 -0.59 15.34 19.11
C LYS A 241 -0.51 15.10 17.60
N ALA A 242 -1.65 15.18 16.92
CA ALA A 242 -1.77 14.96 15.48
C ALA A 242 -2.91 15.79 14.89
N LEU A 243 -2.91 16.02 13.57
CA LEU A 243 -3.93 16.83 12.90
C LEU A 243 -5.33 16.24 12.95
N ARG A 244 -5.47 14.94 13.20
CA ARG A 244 -6.78 14.33 13.51
C ARG A 244 -7.52 15.01 14.65
N ASP A 245 -6.82 15.61 15.59
CA ASP A 245 -7.40 16.26 16.77
C ASP A 245 -7.90 17.68 16.47
N VAL A 246 -7.75 18.16 15.25
CA VAL A 246 -8.16 19.50 14.82
C VAL A 246 -9.39 19.41 13.93
N THR A 247 -10.47 20.11 14.30
CA THR A 247 -11.64 20.26 13.43
C THR A 247 -11.43 21.38 12.41
N ILE A 248 -12.24 21.41 11.34
CA ILE A 248 -12.14 22.46 10.33
C ILE A 248 -12.49 23.85 10.92
N GLU A 249 -13.39 23.90 11.89
CA GLU A 249 -13.75 25.13 12.61
C GLU A 249 -12.54 25.67 13.41
N GLN A 250 -11.88 24.81 14.20
CA GLN A 250 -10.66 25.17 14.94
C GLN A 250 -9.54 25.60 14.00
N PHE A 251 -9.40 24.93 12.84
CA PHE A 251 -8.45 25.33 11.81
C PHE A 251 -8.74 26.75 11.31
N ASN A 252 -9.98 27.04 10.94
CA ASN A 252 -10.39 28.34 10.43
C ASN A 252 -10.17 29.48 11.44
N GLU A 253 -10.31 29.22 12.74
CA GLU A 253 -10.05 30.17 13.81
C GLU A 253 -8.57 30.57 13.93
N LYS A 254 -7.65 29.64 13.62
CA LYS A 254 -6.19 29.80 13.81
C LYS A 254 -5.39 29.86 12.54
N VAL A 255 -6.00 29.72 11.38
CA VAL A 255 -5.28 29.63 10.09
C VAL A 255 -4.33 30.80 9.84
N ALA A 256 -4.69 32.00 10.33
CA ALA A 256 -3.85 33.19 10.19
C ALA A 256 -2.53 33.14 10.99
N GLU A 257 -2.40 32.22 11.95
CA GLU A 257 -1.19 32.02 12.74
C GLU A 257 -0.18 31.08 12.05
N LEU A 258 -0.61 30.34 11.00
CA LEU A 258 0.22 29.39 10.28
C LEU A 258 0.91 30.06 9.09
N ASP A 259 2.09 29.57 8.76
CA ASP A 259 2.67 29.79 7.44
C ASP A 259 1.74 29.27 6.34
N GLU A 260 1.69 29.96 5.19
CA GLU A 260 0.76 29.63 4.09
C GLU A 260 0.86 28.17 3.65
N MET A 261 2.10 27.66 3.52
CA MET A 261 2.34 26.27 3.10
C MET A 261 1.88 25.29 4.17
N VAL A 262 2.18 25.55 5.44
CA VAL A 262 1.77 24.73 6.57
C VAL A 262 0.23 24.73 6.68
N ALA A 263 -0.42 25.86 6.46
CA ALA A 263 -1.88 25.98 6.44
C ALA A 263 -2.53 25.13 5.35
N LYS A 264 -1.97 25.15 4.13
CA LYS A 264 -2.44 24.31 3.02
C LYS A 264 -2.34 22.81 3.37
N ARG A 265 -1.18 22.37 3.90
CA ARG A 265 -0.99 20.96 4.29
C ARG A 265 -1.99 20.53 5.37
N ALA A 266 -2.16 21.36 6.40
CA ALA A 266 -3.09 21.08 7.47
C ALA A 266 -4.55 21.02 6.98
N ARG A 267 -4.97 21.94 6.10
CA ARG A 267 -6.31 21.92 5.50
C ARG A 267 -6.56 20.62 4.76
N HIS A 268 -5.62 20.17 3.94
CA HIS A 268 -5.78 18.89 3.24
C HIS A 268 -6.02 17.75 4.23
N VAL A 269 -5.15 17.58 5.22
CA VAL A 269 -5.22 16.46 6.17
C VAL A 269 -6.53 16.47 6.95
N ILE A 270 -6.92 17.62 7.49
CA ILE A 270 -8.14 17.76 8.29
C ILE A 270 -9.39 17.43 7.45
N THR A 271 -9.48 17.99 6.25
CA THR A 271 -10.63 17.74 5.37
C THR A 271 -10.60 16.35 4.72
N GLU A 272 -9.42 15.78 4.47
CA GLU A 272 -9.29 14.42 3.92
C GLU A 272 -9.73 13.36 4.93
N ASP A 273 -9.46 13.60 6.20
CA ASP A 273 -9.90 12.71 7.28
C ASP A 273 -11.44 12.62 7.34
N ASP A 274 -12.12 13.75 7.27
CA ASP A 274 -13.59 13.81 7.21
C ASP A 274 -14.12 13.12 5.94
N ARG A 275 -13.54 13.40 4.77
CA ARG A 275 -13.91 12.76 3.49
C ARG A 275 -13.77 11.26 3.54
N THR A 276 -12.74 10.75 4.21
CA THR A 276 -12.49 9.30 4.32
C THR A 276 -13.58 8.59 5.09
N VAL A 277 -13.99 9.13 6.22
CA VAL A 277 -15.09 8.58 7.03
C VAL A 277 -16.41 8.64 6.26
N GLU A 278 -16.69 9.76 5.59
CA GLU A 278 -17.91 9.92 4.76
C GLU A 278 -17.90 8.97 3.56
N ALA A 279 -16.74 8.75 2.92
CA ALA A 279 -16.61 7.79 1.82
C ALA A 279 -16.93 6.35 2.24
N ALA A 280 -16.51 5.93 3.43
CA ALA A 280 -16.90 4.64 3.97
C ALA A 280 -18.42 4.52 4.15
N GLN A 281 -19.08 5.59 4.59
CA GLN A 281 -20.55 5.63 4.70
C GLN A 281 -21.22 5.58 3.32
N ALA A 282 -20.71 6.34 2.33
CA ALA A 282 -21.22 6.32 0.97
C ALA A 282 -21.13 4.93 0.33
N LEU A 283 -20.00 4.23 0.50
CA LEU A 283 -19.84 2.83 0.02
C LEU A 283 -20.85 1.90 0.66
N ARG A 284 -21.04 1.95 1.99
CA ARG A 284 -22.04 1.12 2.70
C ARG A 284 -23.47 1.38 2.21
N ALA A 285 -23.76 2.64 1.87
CA ALA A 285 -25.07 3.05 1.36
C ALA A 285 -25.25 2.80 -0.15
N HIS A 286 -24.22 2.30 -0.85
CA HIS A 286 -24.15 2.19 -2.31
C HIS A 286 -24.40 3.54 -3.02
N ASP A 287 -24.03 4.64 -2.36
CA ASP A 287 -24.12 6.00 -2.92
C ASP A 287 -22.86 6.32 -3.73
N MET A 288 -22.82 5.79 -4.95
CA MET A 288 -21.66 5.97 -5.83
C MET A 288 -21.51 7.41 -6.33
N LYS A 289 -22.61 8.17 -6.40
CA LYS A 289 -22.54 9.60 -6.73
C LYS A 289 -21.77 10.36 -5.65
N ARG A 290 -22.13 10.17 -4.37
CA ARG A 290 -21.43 10.82 -3.26
C ARG A 290 -19.98 10.32 -3.14
N MET A 291 -19.74 9.04 -3.33
CA MET A 291 -18.37 8.49 -3.37
C MET A 291 -17.53 9.16 -4.46
N GLY A 292 -18.07 9.35 -5.66
CA GLY A 292 -17.40 10.03 -6.76
C GLY A 292 -17.10 11.50 -6.48
N GLU A 293 -18.03 12.22 -5.84
CA GLU A 293 -17.84 13.61 -5.39
C GLU A 293 -16.69 13.70 -4.37
N LEU A 294 -16.66 12.81 -3.37
CA LEU A 294 -15.61 12.77 -2.34
C LEU A 294 -14.24 12.47 -2.94
N MET A 295 -14.16 11.55 -3.90
CA MET A 295 -12.92 11.28 -4.62
C MET A 295 -12.44 12.50 -5.43
N ALA A 296 -13.34 13.23 -6.07
CA ALA A 296 -13.02 14.46 -6.80
C ALA A 296 -12.55 15.58 -5.87
N GLU A 297 -13.21 15.77 -4.72
CA GLU A 297 -12.81 16.72 -3.68
C GLU A 297 -11.42 16.39 -3.12
N SER A 298 -11.16 15.10 -2.88
CA SER A 298 -9.84 14.59 -2.44
C SER A 298 -8.76 14.91 -3.47
N HIS A 299 -9.03 14.65 -4.76
CA HIS A 299 -8.07 14.95 -5.82
C HIS A 299 -7.75 16.45 -5.91
N ALA A 300 -8.78 17.30 -5.86
CA ALA A 300 -8.60 18.75 -5.85
C ALA A 300 -7.76 19.22 -4.64
N SER A 301 -8.03 18.68 -3.46
CA SER A 301 -7.25 18.97 -2.24
C SER A 301 -5.79 18.52 -2.35
N MET A 302 -5.53 17.36 -2.93
CA MET A 302 -4.17 16.87 -3.18
C MET A 302 -3.42 17.75 -4.18
N ARG A 303 -4.11 18.28 -5.18
CA ARG A 303 -3.54 19.17 -6.19
C ARG A 303 -3.27 20.57 -5.64
N ASP A 304 -4.25 21.17 -4.98
CA ASP A 304 -4.26 22.60 -4.65
C ASP A 304 -3.74 22.90 -3.25
N ASP A 305 -3.99 22.02 -2.27
CA ASP A 305 -3.55 22.19 -0.88
C ASP A 305 -2.31 21.36 -0.54
N PHE A 306 -2.26 20.09 -0.93
CA PHE A 306 -1.12 19.23 -0.62
C PHE A 306 -0.01 19.29 -1.66
N GLU A 307 -0.35 19.70 -2.89
CA GLU A 307 0.57 19.91 -4.02
C GLU A 307 1.45 18.68 -4.30
N ILE A 308 0.80 17.52 -4.40
CA ILE A 308 1.45 16.24 -4.66
C ILE A 308 1.05 15.61 -5.99
N THR A 309 0.14 16.22 -6.74
CA THR A 309 -0.18 15.76 -8.10
C THR A 309 0.83 16.31 -9.11
N VAL A 310 0.84 15.71 -10.29
CA VAL A 310 1.61 16.17 -11.45
C VAL A 310 0.70 16.22 -12.66
N LYS A 311 1.10 16.96 -13.71
CA LYS A 311 0.30 17.13 -14.93
C LYS A 311 -0.19 15.79 -15.50
N GLU A 312 0.67 14.78 -15.51
CA GLU A 312 0.34 13.47 -16.05
C GLU A 312 -0.79 12.78 -15.25
N ILE A 313 -0.78 12.92 -13.95
CA ILE A 313 -1.85 12.41 -13.05
C ILE A 313 -3.14 13.20 -13.27
N ASP A 314 -3.09 14.52 -13.28
CA ASP A 314 -4.27 15.37 -13.49
C ASP A 314 -4.91 15.08 -14.86
N THR A 315 -4.10 14.88 -15.90
CA THR A 315 -4.57 14.50 -17.24
C THR A 315 -5.32 13.16 -17.20
N LEU A 316 -4.79 12.13 -16.52
CA LEU A 316 -5.48 10.85 -16.38
C LEU A 316 -6.83 10.99 -15.67
N VAL A 317 -6.86 11.76 -14.59
CA VAL A 317 -8.11 12.01 -13.84
C VAL A 317 -9.15 12.67 -14.72
N GLU A 318 -8.77 13.69 -15.49
CA GLU A 318 -9.68 14.39 -16.41
C GLU A 318 -10.24 13.46 -17.48
N ILE A 319 -9.38 12.65 -18.14
CA ILE A 319 -9.80 11.69 -19.17
C ILE A 319 -10.80 10.68 -18.61
N VAL A 320 -10.49 10.07 -17.47
CA VAL A 320 -11.37 9.06 -16.86
C VAL A 320 -12.69 9.68 -16.42
N LYS A 321 -12.66 10.87 -15.80
CA LYS A 321 -13.87 11.58 -15.36
C LYS A 321 -14.83 11.92 -16.50
N GLU A 322 -14.32 12.26 -17.69
CA GLU A 322 -15.15 12.49 -18.88
C GLU A 322 -15.96 11.23 -19.27
N VAL A 323 -15.40 10.05 -19.09
CA VAL A 323 -16.06 8.78 -19.43
C VAL A 323 -17.08 8.37 -18.37
N ILE A 324 -16.67 8.38 -17.07
CA ILE A 324 -17.50 7.82 -15.99
C ILE A 324 -18.58 8.78 -15.47
N GLY A 325 -18.38 10.09 -15.64
CA GLY A 325 -19.32 11.12 -15.15
C GLY A 325 -19.62 10.98 -13.66
N GLU A 326 -20.90 10.92 -13.32
CA GLU A 326 -21.39 10.74 -11.93
C GLU A 326 -21.59 9.26 -11.53
N GLN A 327 -21.27 8.31 -12.40
CA GLN A 327 -21.50 6.89 -12.17
C GLN A 327 -20.39 6.22 -11.36
N GLY A 328 -19.32 6.92 -11.06
CA GLY A 328 -18.17 6.44 -10.30
C GLY A 328 -17.31 7.58 -9.79
N GLY A 329 -16.06 7.29 -9.47
CA GLY A 329 -15.12 8.28 -8.98
C GLY A 329 -13.70 7.99 -9.45
N VAL A 330 -12.86 9.02 -9.48
CA VAL A 330 -11.46 8.91 -9.86
C VAL A 330 -10.61 9.93 -9.09
N ARG A 331 -9.41 9.52 -8.68
CA ARG A 331 -8.44 10.37 -8.01
C ARG A 331 -7.01 9.81 -8.11
N MET A 332 -6.03 10.65 -7.82
CA MET A 332 -4.66 10.17 -7.56
C MET A 332 -4.66 9.24 -6.34
N THR A 333 -3.79 8.25 -6.32
CA THR A 333 -3.58 7.35 -5.17
C THR A 333 -2.10 7.18 -4.86
N GLY A 334 -1.78 6.98 -3.57
CA GLY A 334 -0.41 6.80 -3.09
C GLY A 334 0.31 8.13 -2.76
N GLY A 335 1.63 8.05 -2.60
CA GLY A 335 2.45 9.18 -2.10
C GLY A 335 2.55 10.41 -3.01
N GLY A 336 2.08 10.34 -4.25
CA GLY A 336 2.09 11.47 -5.19
C GLY A 336 3.37 11.58 -6.03
N PHE A 337 3.53 12.72 -6.68
CA PHE A 337 4.66 13.07 -7.58
C PHE A 337 4.82 12.14 -8.80
N GLY A 338 3.74 11.55 -9.24
CA GLY A 338 3.62 10.50 -10.24
C GLY A 338 2.87 9.29 -9.70
N GLY A 339 3.15 8.11 -10.22
CA GLY A 339 2.48 6.88 -9.83
C GLY A 339 1.11 6.72 -10.47
N CYS A 340 0.10 6.36 -9.68
CA CYS A 340 -1.19 5.91 -10.20
C CYS A 340 -2.36 6.83 -9.85
N ILE A 341 -3.41 6.68 -10.64
CA ILE A 341 -4.78 7.01 -10.26
C ILE A 341 -5.54 5.75 -9.89
N VAL A 342 -6.58 5.89 -9.08
CA VAL A 342 -7.58 4.86 -8.80
C VAL A 342 -8.96 5.36 -9.23
N ALA A 343 -9.71 4.50 -9.92
CA ALA A 343 -11.08 4.79 -10.32
C ALA A 343 -12.01 3.66 -9.91
N LEU A 344 -13.19 4.02 -9.43
CA LEU A 344 -14.32 3.11 -9.28
C LEU A 344 -15.20 3.27 -10.52
N VAL A 345 -15.29 2.21 -11.31
CA VAL A 345 -15.86 2.26 -12.67
C VAL A 345 -16.93 1.17 -12.81
N PRO A 346 -18.15 1.51 -13.28
CA PRO A 346 -19.11 0.48 -13.67
C PRO A 346 -18.47 -0.48 -14.69
N PRO A 347 -18.64 -1.81 -14.56
CA PRO A 347 -18.03 -2.78 -15.48
C PRO A 347 -18.30 -2.49 -16.97
N ALA A 348 -19.49 -1.98 -17.29
CA ALA A 348 -19.88 -1.61 -18.65
C ALA A 348 -19.04 -0.46 -19.25
N LEU A 349 -18.40 0.39 -18.42
CA LEU A 349 -17.58 1.52 -18.87
C LEU A 349 -16.07 1.24 -18.82
N VAL A 350 -15.65 0.07 -18.33
CA VAL A 350 -14.21 -0.25 -18.18
C VAL A 350 -13.49 -0.21 -19.54
N ASP A 351 -14.07 -0.81 -20.57
CA ASP A 351 -13.45 -0.81 -21.90
C ASP A 351 -13.45 0.59 -22.54
N ASP A 352 -14.48 1.40 -22.31
CA ASP A 352 -14.52 2.79 -22.76
C ASP A 352 -13.45 3.63 -22.05
N VAL A 353 -13.25 3.44 -20.76
CA VAL A 353 -12.17 4.10 -19.99
C VAL A 353 -10.80 3.73 -20.57
N LYS A 354 -10.55 2.44 -20.82
CA LYS A 354 -9.29 1.99 -21.43
C LYS A 354 -9.06 2.63 -22.79
N ALA A 355 -10.06 2.58 -23.68
CA ALA A 355 -9.97 3.12 -25.03
C ALA A 355 -9.70 4.63 -25.02
N GLU A 356 -10.37 5.38 -24.17
CA GLU A 356 -10.22 6.83 -24.08
C GLU A 356 -8.85 7.23 -23.51
N VAL A 357 -8.37 6.51 -22.49
CA VAL A 357 -7.03 6.73 -21.92
C VAL A 357 -5.95 6.41 -22.95
N GLU A 358 -6.03 5.29 -23.63
CA GLU A 358 -5.09 4.90 -24.69
C GLU A 358 -5.07 5.91 -25.86
N ALA A 359 -6.23 6.46 -26.22
CA ALA A 359 -6.34 7.44 -27.29
C ALA A 359 -5.76 8.83 -26.93
N LYS A 360 -5.89 9.27 -25.68
CA LYS A 360 -5.60 10.66 -25.29
C LYS A 360 -4.33 10.83 -24.46
N TYR A 361 -4.00 9.88 -23.58
CA TYR A 361 -2.96 10.09 -22.58
C TYR A 361 -1.57 10.26 -23.17
N GLN A 362 -1.15 9.35 -24.04
CA GLN A 362 0.17 9.42 -24.66
C GLN A 362 0.31 10.67 -25.54
N ALA A 363 -0.75 11.06 -26.25
CA ALA A 363 -0.74 12.27 -27.05
C ALA A 363 -0.57 13.55 -26.20
N ALA A 364 -1.15 13.57 -24.99
CA ALA A 364 -1.10 14.73 -24.08
C ALA A 364 0.20 14.82 -23.26
N THR A 365 0.83 13.68 -22.94
CA THR A 365 1.93 13.62 -21.97
C THR A 365 3.25 13.09 -22.54
N GLY A 366 3.22 12.40 -23.68
CA GLY A 366 4.36 11.70 -24.25
C GLY A 366 4.70 10.37 -23.55
N LEU A 367 3.95 10.00 -22.50
CA LEU A 367 4.14 8.75 -21.75
C LEU A 367 3.02 7.76 -22.09
N LYS A 368 3.37 6.49 -22.11
CA LYS A 368 2.38 5.41 -22.22
C LYS A 368 1.99 4.96 -20.82
N GLU A 369 0.69 4.82 -20.59
CA GLU A 369 0.10 4.32 -19.35
C GLU A 369 0.22 2.80 -19.21
N SER A 370 -0.04 2.31 -17.99
CA SER A 370 -0.32 0.89 -17.72
C SER A 370 -1.63 0.79 -16.94
N ILE A 371 -2.57 -0.03 -17.42
CA ILE A 371 -3.91 -0.15 -16.84
C ILE A 371 -4.07 -1.51 -16.17
N TYR A 372 -4.56 -1.51 -14.93
CA TYR A 372 -4.82 -2.69 -14.12
C TYR A 372 -6.28 -2.66 -13.66
N VAL A 373 -7.05 -3.68 -14.04
CA VAL A 373 -8.42 -3.88 -13.54
C VAL A 373 -8.36 -4.85 -12.39
N CYS A 374 -8.75 -4.39 -11.22
CA CYS A 374 -8.60 -5.11 -9.96
C CYS A 374 -9.93 -5.38 -9.28
N GLN A 375 -9.88 -6.30 -8.33
CA GLN A 375 -10.94 -6.58 -7.38
C GLN A 375 -10.33 -6.63 -5.97
N ALA A 376 -11.13 -6.27 -4.96
CA ALA A 376 -10.70 -6.36 -3.58
C ALA A 376 -10.51 -7.83 -3.17
N GLN A 377 -9.36 -8.14 -2.56
CA GLN A 377 -8.91 -9.49 -2.23
C GLN A 377 -8.71 -9.68 -0.73
N ASN A 378 -8.57 -10.95 -0.32
CA ASN A 378 -8.15 -11.28 1.03
C ASN A 378 -6.70 -10.85 1.29
N GLY A 379 -6.41 -10.55 2.54
CA GLY A 379 -5.07 -10.28 3.03
C GLY A 379 -4.16 -11.51 3.03
N ALA A 380 -3.03 -11.38 3.71
CA ALA A 380 -2.01 -12.42 3.76
C ALA A 380 -2.52 -13.74 4.37
N GLY A 381 -2.11 -14.84 3.78
CA GLY A 381 -2.52 -16.15 4.24
C GLY A 381 -1.74 -17.31 3.64
N LEU A 382 -1.98 -18.48 4.25
CA LEU A 382 -1.54 -19.78 3.72
C LEU A 382 -2.40 -20.13 2.50
N VAL A 383 -1.75 -20.45 1.39
CA VAL A 383 -2.41 -20.91 0.16
C VAL A 383 -2.53 -22.42 0.14
N GLU A 384 -1.41 -23.10 0.42
CA GLU A 384 -1.32 -24.56 0.31
C GLU A 384 -0.27 -25.12 1.27
N VAL A 385 -0.56 -26.28 1.86
CA VAL A 385 0.41 -27.19 2.48
C VAL A 385 0.70 -28.29 1.47
N LEU A 386 1.97 -28.49 1.13
CA LEU A 386 2.42 -29.41 0.07
C LEU A 386 2.82 -30.79 0.61
#